data_0969d34487b45e0e55ee2c668fcacaee
#
_entry.id   0969d34487b45e0e55ee2c668fcacaee
#
_cell.length_a   1.000
_cell.length_b   1.000
_cell.length_c   1.000
_cell.angle_alpha   90.00
_cell.angle_beta   90.00
_cell.angle_gamma   90.00
#
_symmetry.space_group_name_H-M   'P 1'
#
loop_
_entity.id
_entity.type
_entity.pdbx_description
1 polymer ?
#
loop_
_entity_poly.entity_id
_entity_poly.type
_entity_poly.pdbx_seq_one_letter_code
_entity_poly.pdbx_strand_id
1 'polypeptide(L)'
;MVVRIIMDKSVNLGFEEKEGDLIGRRWGYDIHRVKNGASMSVDVFDRKKFKKVYWGDIHYRKVGSLRLSKINGAWHVDMVEVDSRYKGRRLATKLYGFLLKTLDITLMAGSSQSIGGRYIWNSLAKDRNITIYAKKGPYSTVIDFPKPGKRELVGRDFNLYDCKAAIFAVAA
;
A
#
# COMPACT_ATOMS: atom_id res chain seq x y z
N MET A 1 -13.44 4.52 -14.85
CA MET A 1 -11.97 4.52 -14.78
C MET A 1 -11.50 3.10 -15.13
N VAL A 2 -10.69 2.94 -16.16
CA VAL A 2 -10.15 1.62 -16.54
C VAL A 2 -8.83 1.43 -15.80
N VAL A 3 -8.73 0.41 -14.97
CA VAL A 3 -7.47 0.08 -14.30
C VAL A 3 -6.56 -0.61 -15.32
N ARG A 4 -5.39 -0.03 -15.60
CA ARG A 4 -4.39 -0.63 -16.48
C ARG A 4 -3.50 -1.60 -15.72
N ILE A 5 -3.26 -2.79 -16.29
CA ILE A 5 -2.20 -3.69 -15.79
C ILE A 5 -0.87 -3.21 -16.35
N ILE A 6 0.09 -3.02 -15.46
CA ILE A 6 1.47 -2.79 -15.82
C ILE A 6 2.33 -3.97 -15.33
N MET A 7 3.35 -4.31 -16.10
CA MET A 7 4.30 -5.35 -15.70
C MET A 7 5.09 -4.89 -14.49
N ASP A 8 5.30 -5.80 -13.54
CA ASP A 8 6.18 -5.54 -12.40
C ASP A 8 7.62 -5.35 -12.88
N LYS A 9 8.17 -4.17 -12.59
CA LYS A 9 9.58 -3.89 -12.88
C LYS A 9 10.45 -4.34 -11.72
N SER A 10 11.71 -4.67 -12.02
CA SER A 10 12.72 -4.84 -10.99
C SER A 10 13.06 -3.49 -10.37
N VAL A 11 13.01 -3.41 -9.05
CA VAL A 11 13.24 -2.18 -8.29
C VAL A 11 14.42 -2.37 -7.35
N ASN A 12 15.34 -1.41 -7.32
CA ASN A 12 16.44 -1.33 -6.37
C ASN A 12 16.40 0.04 -5.67
N LEU A 13 15.92 0.06 -4.43
CA LEU A 13 15.68 1.30 -3.68
C LEU A 13 16.93 1.90 -3.02
N GLY A 14 18.05 1.18 -2.96
CA GLY A 14 19.31 1.73 -2.47
C GLY A 14 19.41 1.88 -0.95
N PHE A 15 20.32 2.75 -0.54
CA PHE A 15 20.56 3.16 0.84
C PHE A 15 20.28 4.67 0.95
N GLU A 16 19.49 5.05 1.94
CA GLU A 16 19.06 6.44 2.13
C GLU A 16 19.03 6.79 3.63
N GLU A 17 19.01 8.06 3.94
CA GLU A 17 18.68 8.55 5.27
C GLU A 17 17.21 8.26 5.58
N LYS A 18 16.90 8.11 6.86
CA LYS A 18 15.53 7.97 7.32
C LYS A 18 14.93 9.36 7.53
N GLU A 19 13.99 9.72 6.67
CA GLU A 19 13.29 10.98 6.77
C GLU A 19 11.92 10.83 7.42
N GLY A 20 11.44 11.91 8.03
CA GLY A 20 10.11 12.01 8.61
C GLY A 20 9.93 11.27 9.94
N ASP A 21 8.66 11.08 10.31
CA ASP A 21 8.27 10.50 11.58
C ASP A 21 8.42 8.98 11.58
N LEU A 22 9.05 8.41 12.59
CA LEU A 22 9.00 6.97 12.83
C LEU A 22 7.59 6.59 13.32
N ILE A 23 6.79 5.95 12.47
CA ILE A 23 5.42 5.54 12.81
C ILE A 23 5.30 4.09 13.26
N GLY A 24 6.37 3.31 13.14
CA GLY A 24 6.38 1.95 13.66
C GLY A 24 7.67 1.20 13.43
N ARG A 25 7.83 0.16 14.26
CA ARG A 25 8.90 -0.84 14.14
C ARG A 25 8.24 -2.21 14.06
N ARG A 26 8.24 -2.82 12.88
CA ARG A 26 7.56 -4.09 12.64
C ARG A 26 8.41 -4.98 11.73
N TRP A 27 8.35 -6.28 11.94
CA TRP A 27 8.94 -7.32 11.08
C TRP A 27 10.45 -7.14 10.82
N GLY A 28 11.19 -6.48 11.71
CA GLY A 28 12.62 -6.16 11.54
C GLY A 28 12.87 -4.86 10.76
N TYR A 29 11.84 -4.09 10.46
CA TYR A 29 11.92 -2.82 9.74
C TYR A 29 11.51 -1.63 10.59
N ASP A 30 12.07 -0.47 10.28
CA ASP A 30 11.56 0.84 10.69
C ASP A 30 10.67 1.40 9.58
N ILE A 31 9.51 1.93 9.96
CA ILE A 31 8.52 2.51 9.05
C ILE A 31 8.45 3.99 9.34
N HIS A 32 8.82 4.79 8.36
CA HIS A 32 8.87 6.24 8.45
C HIS A 32 7.81 6.87 7.54
N ARG A 33 7.25 8.00 7.97
CA ARG A 33 6.24 8.76 7.25
C ARG A 33 6.66 10.19 7.08
N VAL A 34 6.60 10.69 5.86
CA VAL A 34 6.63 12.12 5.55
C VAL A 34 5.26 12.52 5.04
N LYS A 35 4.62 13.51 5.68
CA LYS A 35 3.31 14.03 5.28
C LYS A 35 3.44 15.52 4.99
N ASN A 36 2.99 15.91 3.81
CA ASN A 36 2.98 17.30 3.37
C ASN A 36 1.62 17.61 2.73
N GLY A 37 0.73 18.24 3.49
CA GLY A 37 -0.63 18.58 3.05
C GLY A 37 -1.42 17.34 2.58
N ALA A 38 -1.75 17.32 1.30
CA ALA A 38 -2.49 16.24 0.64
C ALA A 38 -1.58 15.10 0.13
N SER A 39 -0.27 15.14 0.38
CA SER A 39 0.67 14.10 -0.01
C SER A 39 1.23 13.40 1.21
N MET A 40 1.47 12.09 1.09
CA MET A 40 2.12 11.28 2.12
C MET A 40 3.03 10.25 1.46
N SER A 41 4.25 10.13 1.95
CA SER A 41 5.12 9.00 1.65
C SER A 41 5.36 8.17 2.89
N VAL A 42 5.46 6.87 2.69
CA VAL A 42 5.80 5.92 3.76
C VAL A 42 6.94 5.05 3.26
N ASP A 43 8.07 5.15 3.92
CA ASP A 43 9.29 4.44 3.59
C ASP A 43 9.62 3.39 4.65
N VAL A 44 10.11 2.25 4.18
CA VAL A 44 10.43 1.09 5.03
C VAL A 44 11.91 0.80 4.92
N PHE A 45 12.59 0.77 6.06
CA PHE A 45 14.03 0.55 6.14
C PHE A 45 14.38 -0.72 6.91
N ASP A 46 15.32 -1.50 6.39
CA ASP A 46 15.88 -2.66 7.09
C ASP A 46 16.76 -2.18 8.25
N ARG A 47 16.40 -2.53 9.47
CA ARG A 47 17.10 -2.10 10.69
C ARG A 47 18.53 -2.64 10.80
N LYS A 48 18.82 -3.75 10.12
CA LYS A 48 20.12 -4.44 10.17
C LYS A 48 21.03 -4.11 8.99
N LYS A 49 20.50 -3.43 7.97
CA LYS A 49 21.24 -3.11 6.75
C LYS A 49 21.48 -1.62 6.65
N PHE A 50 22.71 -1.21 6.98
CA PHE A 50 23.12 0.19 6.91
C PHE A 50 24.54 0.31 6.40
N LYS A 51 24.91 1.49 5.96
CA LYS A 51 26.29 1.89 5.63
C LYS A 51 26.58 3.27 6.20
N LYS A 52 27.81 3.49 6.63
CA LYS A 52 28.30 4.84 6.92
C LYS A 52 28.67 5.50 5.59
N VAL A 53 28.27 6.74 5.42
CA VAL A 53 28.68 7.61 4.30
C VAL A 53 29.66 8.67 4.79
N TYR A 54 30.15 9.48 3.87
CA TYR A 54 31.02 10.59 4.19
C TYR A 54 30.38 11.48 5.27
N TRP A 55 31.20 12.00 6.18
CA TRP A 55 30.79 12.87 7.31
C TRP A 55 30.09 12.15 8.49
N GLY A 56 30.07 10.81 8.49
CA GLY A 56 29.56 10.01 9.61
C GLY A 56 28.07 9.72 9.59
N ASP A 57 27.35 10.17 8.58
CA ASP A 57 25.93 9.87 8.41
C ASP A 57 25.69 8.38 8.17
N ILE A 58 24.57 7.89 8.67
CA ILE A 58 24.19 6.49 8.52
C ILE A 58 23.00 6.40 7.56
N HIS A 59 23.24 5.76 6.42
CA HIS A 59 22.19 5.44 5.46
C HIS A 59 21.71 4.01 5.68
N TYR A 60 20.42 3.82 5.72
CA TYR A 60 19.79 2.52 5.90
C TYR A 60 19.27 1.99 4.57
N ARG A 61 19.22 0.66 4.44
CA ARG A 61 18.67 0.00 3.27
C ARG A 61 17.17 0.23 3.20
N LYS A 62 16.73 1.00 2.22
CA LYS A 62 15.32 1.16 1.89
C LYS A 62 14.82 -0.10 1.20
N VAL A 63 13.76 -0.68 1.70
CA VAL A 63 13.21 -1.96 1.22
C VAL A 63 11.81 -1.85 0.67
N GLY A 64 11.12 -0.77 0.95
CA GLY A 64 9.80 -0.47 0.42
C GLY A 64 9.51 1.02 0.47
N SER A 65 8.67 1.47 -0.44
CA SER A 65 8.17 2.84 -0.52
C SER A 65 6.72 2.85 -0.97
N LEU A 66 5.91 3.68 -0.34
CA LEU A 66 4.51 3.90 -0.68
C LEU A 66 4.27 5.39 -0.80
N ARG A 67 3.70 5.82 -1.92
CA ARG A 67 3.29 7.21 -2.15
C ARG A 67 1.78 7.30 -2.25
N LEU A 68 1.23 8.28 -1.56
CA LEU A 68 -0.20 8.47 -1.41
C LEU A 68 -0.56 9.95 -1.64
N SER A 69 -1.68 10.19 -2.30
CA SER A 69 -2.30 11.51 -2.40
C SER A 69 -3.72 11.47 -1.83
N LYS A 70 -4.13 12.57 -1.18
CA LYS A 70 -5.46 12.66 -0.57
C LYS A 70 -6.49 13.11 -1.60
N ILE A 71 -7.52 12.29 -1.82
CA ILE A 71 -8.60 12.57 -2.77
C ILE A 71 -9.92 12.31 -2.04
N ASN A 72 -10.75 13.33 -1.90
CA ASN A 72 -12.09 13.23 -1.28
C ASN A 72 -12.11 12.47 0.06
N GLY A 73 -11.14 12.76 0.92
CA GLY A 73 -11.05 12.16 2.25
C GLY A 73 -10.32 10.82 2.31
N ALA A 74 -10.10 10.13 1.20
CA ALA A 74 -9.34 8.89 1.12
C ALA A 74 -7.89 9.12 0.64
N TRP A 75 -6.98 8.21 0.98
CA TRP A 75 -5.61 8.20 0.50
C TRP A 75 -5.49 7.29 -0.71
N HIS A 76 -5.39 7.91 -1.87
CA HIS A 76 -5.17 7.23 -3.15
C HIS A 76 -3.73 6.70 -3.21
N VAL A 77 -3.58 5.44 -3.57
CA VAL A 77 -2.28 4.82 -3.76
C VAL A 77 -1.75 5.20 -5.14
N ASP A 78 -0.78 6.11 -5.16
CA ASP A 78 -0.13 6.54 -6.40
C ASP A 78 0.93 5.54 -6.85
N MET A 79 1.72 5.04 -5.88
CA MET A 79 2.79 4.10 -6.15
C MET A 79 3.09 3.26 -4.92
N VAL A 80 3.41 1.99 -5.15
CA VAL A 80 4.00 1.09 -4.16
C VAL A 80 5.18 0.37 -4.80
N GLU A 81 6.32 0.42 -4.14
CA GLU A 81 7.54 -0.24 -4.57
C GLU A 81 8.10 -1.11 -3.45
N VAL A 82 8.57 -2.29 -3.81
CA VAL A 82 9.33 -3.18 -2.91
C VAL A 82 10.62 -3.55 -3.62
N ASP A 83 11.74 -3.34 -2.94
CA ASP A 83 13.05 -3.74 -3.46
C ASP A 83 13.03 -5.22 -3.86
N SER A 84 13.58 -5.54 -5.02
CA SER A 84 13.48 -6.86 -5.64
C SER A 84 13.99 -7.99 -4.75
N ARG A 85 14.98 -7.72 -3.88
CA ARG A 85 15.53 -8.67 -2.90
C ARG A 85 14.59 -8.96 -1.73
N TYR A 86 13.53 -8.16 -1.56
CA TYR A 86 12.54 -8.29 -0.49
C TYR A 86 11.16 -8.70 -1.01
N LYS A 87 11.03 -8.95 -2.31
CA LYS A 87 9.81 -9.52 -2.92
C LYS A 87 9.49 -10.89 -2.32
N GLY A 88 8.23 -11.29 -2.37
CA GLY A 88 7.75 -12.56 -1.78
C GLY A 88 7.53 -12.55 -0.27
N ARG A 89 8.00 -11.54 0.47
CA ARG A 89 7.84 -11.42 1.93
C ARG A 89 6.53 -10.78 2.35
N ARG A 90 5.63 -10.51 1.42
CA ARG A 90 4.34 -9.81 1.62
C ARG A 90 4.50 -8.42 2.26
N LEU A 91 5.64 -7.76 2.05
CA LEU A 91 5.94 -6.48 2.71
C LEU A 91 4.89 -5.42 2.40
N ALA A 92 4.51 -5.25 1.13
CA ALA A 92 3.50 -4.28 0.73
C ALA A 92 2.13 -4.57 1.37
N THR A 93 1.68 -5.83 1.37
CA THR A 93 0.42 -6.23 2.02
C THR A 93 0.43 -5.93 3.53
N LYS A 94 1.54 -6.26 4.20
CA LYS A 94 1.73 -5.96 5.62
C LYS A 94 1.73 -4.46 5.87
N LEU A 95 2.36 -3.67 5.01
CA LEU A 95 2.42 -2.22 5.11
C LEU A 95 1.02 -1.60 4.99
N TYR A 96 0.23 -2.00 4.00
CA TYR A 96 -1.15 -1.53 3.85
C TYR A 96 -1.98 -1.85 5.10
N GLY A 97 -1.95 -3.09 5.57
CA GLY A 97 -2.67 -3.49 6.79
C GLY A 97 -2.21 -2.73 8.02
N PHE A 98 -0.91 -2.44 8.14
CA PHE A 98 -0.37 -1.61 9.22
C PHE A 98 -0.90 -0.18 9.16
N LEU A 99 -0.88 0.46 7.98
CA LEU A 99 -1.35 1.84 7.83
C LEU A 99 -2.85 1.97 8.10
N LEU A 100 -3.67 1.06 7.58
CA LEU A 100 -5.10 1.02 7.84
C LEU A 100 -5.40 0.97 9.34
N LYS A 101 -4.72 0.07 10.08
CA LYS A 101 -4.97 -0.17 11.51
C LYS A 101 -4.31 0.86 12.43
N THR A 102 -3.18 1.44 12.03
CA THR A 102 -2.39 2.32 12.90
C THR A 102 -2.72 3.79 12.69
N LEU A 103 -2.99 4.19 11.44
CA LEU A 103 -3.29 5.58 11.09
C LEU A 103 -4.79 5.85 10.95
N ASP A 104 -5.62 4.82 11.07
CA ASP A 104 -7.07 4.90 10.90
C ASP A 104 -7.47 5.65 9.62
N ILE A 105 -6.85 5.26 8.51
CA ILE A 105 -7.04 5.91 7.21
C ILE A 105 -7.84 5.03 6.26
N THR A 106 -8.52 5.65 5.33
CA THR A 106 -9.10 4.98 4.16
C THR A 106 -8.09 4.97 3.03
N LEU A 107 -7.73 3.80 2.52
CA LEU A 107 -6.93 3.66 1.30
C LEU A 107 -7.84 3.49 0.08
N MET A 108 -7.49 4.12 -1.01
CA MET A 108 -8.14 3.98 -2.31
C MET A 108 -7.16 3.38 -3.32
N ALA A 109 -7.60 2.38 -4.07
CA ALA A 109 -6.79 1.73 -5.08
C ALA A 109 -6.43 2.69 -6.22
N GLY A 110 -5.20 2.65 -6.69
CA GLY A 110 -4.74 3.39 -7.85
C GLY A 110 -5.42 2.94 -9.14
N SER A 111 -5.49 3.84 -10.11
CA SER A 111 -6.09 3.59 -11.42
C SER A 111 -5.29 2.63 -12.30
N SER A 112 -4.01 2.46 -11.99
CA SER A 112 -3.12 1.52 -12.66
C SER A 112 -2.51 0.61 -11.62
N GLN A 113 -2.60 -0.69 -11.83
CA GLN A 113 -2.06 -1.68 -10.89
C GLN A 113 -1.22 -2.71 -11.63
N SER A 114 -0.06 -3.02 -11.05
CA SER A 114 0.70 -4.19 -11.44
C SER A 114 0.02 -5.47 -10.97
N ILE A 115 0.49 -6.61 -11.46
CA ILE A 115 0.05 -7.93 -10.98
C ILE A 115 0.25 -8.03 -9.46
N GLY A 116 1.39 -7.54 -8.95
CA GLY A 116 1.67 -7.48 -7.52
C GLY A 116 0.71 -6.56 -6.76
N GLY A 117 0.36 -5.42 -7.34
CA GLY A 117 -0.62 -4.48 -6.77
C GLY A 117 -1.99 -5.13 -6.60
N ARG A 118 -2.47 -5.87 -7.60
CA ARG A 118 -3.73 -6.64 -7.51
C ARG A 118 -3.69 -7.69 -6.42
N TYR A 119 -2.55 -8.39 -6.30
CA TYR A 119 -2.36 -9.39 -5.25
C TYR A 119 -2.46 -8.79 -3.85
N ILE A 120 -1.99 -7.56 -3.66
CA ILE A 120 -2.11 -6.84 -2.38
C ILE A 120 -3.58 -6.68 -2.00
N TRP A 121 -4.40 -6.12 -2.89
CA TRP A 121 -5.84 -5.90 -2.65
C TRP A 121 -6.58 -7.21 -2.41
N ASN A 122 -6.29 -8.25 -3.17
CA ASN A 122 -6.84 -9.59 -2.96
C ASN A 122 -6.46 -10.17 -1.59
N SER A 123 -5.25 -9.87 -1.12
CA SER A 123 -4.79 -10.33 0.19
C SER A 123 -5.45 -9.55 1.32
N LEU A 124 -5.65 -8.24 1.16
CA LEU A 124 -6.37 -7.40 2.12
C LEU A 124 -7.83 -7.85 2.27
N ALA A 125 -8.49 -8.20 1.18
CA ALA A 125 -9.87 -8.70 1.20
C ALA A 125 -10.05 -10.00 2.01
N LYS A 126 -8.98 -10.74 2.26
CA LYS A 126 -8.98 -11.94 3.10
C LYS A 126 -8.72 -11.66 4.58
N ASP A 127 -8.31 -10.44 4.93
CA ASP A 127 -8.08 -10.05 6.34
C ASP A 127 -9.41 -9.66 6.98
N ARG A 128 -9.78 -10.39 8.05
CA ARG A 128 -11.05 -10.18 8.78
C ARG A 128 -11.16 -8.80 9.45
N ASN A 129 -10.04 -8.12 9.64
CA ASN A 129 -9.98 -6.79 10.26
C ASN A 129 -9.90 -5.67 9.22
N ILE A 130 -10.16 -5.96 7.95
CA ILE A 130 -10.16 -4.99 6.86
C ILE A 130 -11.45 -5.15 6.07
N THR A 131 -12.15 -4.04 5.88
CA THR A 131 -13.32 -3.98 5.01
C THR A 131 -12.92 -3.39 3.68
N ILE A 132 -13.24 -4.10 2.59
CA ILE A 132 -13.10 -3.62 1.21
C ILE A 132 -14.48 -3.25 0.69
N TYR A 133 -14.58 -2.11 0.03
CA TYR A 133 -15.81 -1.69 -0.63
C TYR A 133 -15.52 -0.95 -1.94
N ALA A 134 -16.50 -0.85 -2.82
CA ALA A 134 -16.39 -0.11 -4.07
C ALA A 134 -17.45 0.99 -4.16
N LYS A 135 -17.10 2.10 -4.80
CA LYS A 135 -18.04 3.19 -5.13
C LYS A 135 -18.08 3.38 -6.63
N LYS A 136 -19.26 3.41 -7.22
CA LYS A 136 -19.50 3.73 -8.64
C LYS A 136 -19.79 5.21 -8.81
N GLY A 137 -18.89 5.95 -9.47
CA GLY A 137 -19.09 7.36 -9.83
C GLY A 137 -19.15 8.33 -8.65
N PRO A 138 -19.33 9.63 -8.89
CA PRO A 138 -19.30 10.66 -7.85
C PRO A 138 -20.53 10.66 -6.91
N TYR A 139 -21.64 10.02 -7.31
CA TYR A 139 -22.90 9.98 -6.55
C TYR A 139 -23.30 8.56 -6.14
N SER A 140 -22.38 7.68 -5.99
CA SER A 140 -22.62 6.27 -6.11
C SER A 140 -23.07 5.57 -4.85
N THR A 141 -23.92 4.60 -5.06
CA THR A 141 -24.24 3.52 -4.14
C THR A 141 -22.94 2.82 -3.72
N VAL A 142 -22.70 2.76 -2.41
CA VAL A 142 -21.67 1.91 -1.85
C VAL A 142 -22.04 0.48 -2.19
N ILE A 143 -21.19 -0.22 -2.91
CA ILE A 143 -21.31 -1.66 -3.06
C ILE A 143 -20.55 -2.25 -1.90
N ASP A 144 -21.26 -2.62 -0.84
CA ASP A 144 -20.69 -3.42 0.22
C ASP A 144 -20.28 -4.76 -0.36
N PHE A 145 -18.99 -5.02 -0.39
CA PHE A 145 -18.54 -6.38 -0.57
C PHE A 145 -18.95 -7.19 0.65
N PRO A 146 -19.54 -8.37 0.48
CA PRO A 146 -19.98 -9.19 1.60
C PRO A 146 -18.84 -9.40 2.59
N LYS A 147 -19.19 -9.40 3.89
CA LYS A 147 -18.23 -9.50 5.00
C LYS A 147 -17.24 -10.66 4.81
N PRO A 148 -15.96 -10.47 5.22
CA PRO A 148 -14.94 -11.51 5.13
C PRO A 148 -15.38 -12.80 5.84
N GLY A 149 -15.33 -13.89 5.16
CA GLY A 149 -15.80 -15.20 5.60
C GLY A 149 -16.39 -16.02 4.46
N LYS A 150 -16.94 -15.37 3.44
CA LYS A 150 -17.26 -16.01 2.19
C LYS A 150 -16.11 -15.79 1.21
N ARG A 151 -15.44 -16.87 0.82
CA ARG A 151 -14.32 -16.90 -0.15
C ARG A 151 -14.64 -16.31 -1.52
N GLU A 152 -15.87 -15.86 -1.73
CA GLU A 152 -16.42 -15.38 -3.01
C GLU A 152 -16.19 -13.90 -3.30
N LEU A 153 -15.65 -13.13 -2.34
CA LEU A 153 -15.56 -11.68 -2.44
C LEU A 153 -14.59 -11.14 -3.45
N VAL A 154 -13.53 -11.90 -3.67
CA VAL A 154 -12.53 -11.63 -4.68
C VAL A 154 -12.18 -12.96 -5.30
N GLY A 155 -13.16 -13.57 -5.94
CA GLY A 155 -12.96 -14.71 -6.80
C GLY A 155 -11.91 -14.38 -7.84
N ARG A 156 -11.42 -15.39 -8.56
CA ARG A 156 -10.55 -15.20 -9.73
C ARG A 156 -11.13 -14.20 -10.74
N ASP A 157 -12.45 -13.96 -10.63
CA ASP A 157 -13.28 -13.14 -11.52
C ASP A 157 -13.53 -11.71 -11.00
N PHE A 158 -13.03 -11.32 -9.81
CA PHE A 158 -13.05 -9.91 -9.42
C PHE A 158 -12.07 -9.14 -10.29
N ASN A 159 -12.58 -8.74 -11.41
CA ASN A 159 -11.83 -7.95 -12.37
C ASN A 159 -11.99 -6.48 -12.00
N LEU A 160 -10.97 -5.89 -11.36
CA LEU A 160 -10.89 -4.45 -11.14
C LEU A 160 -11.10 -3.64 -12.43
N TYR A 161 -10.97 -4.29 -13.60
CA TYR A 161 -11.14 -3.66 -14.92
C TYR A 161 -12.59 -3.49 -15.32
N ASP A 162 -13.45 -4.44 -14.94
CA ASP A 162 -14.87 -4.39 -15.28
C ASP A 162 -15.63 -3.49 -14.31
N CYS A 163 -15.06 -3.22 -13.14
CA CYS A 163 -15.60 -2.24 -12.22
C CYS A 163 -15.19 -0.82 -12.63
N LYS A 164 -16.11 -0.08 -13.25
CA LYS A 164 -16.03 1.39 -13.35
C LYS A 164 -16.07 2.06 -11.95
N ALA A 165 -15.66 1.36 -10.93
CA ALA A 165 -15.77 1.72 -9.52
C ALA A 165 -14.39 1.95 -8.91
N ALA A 166 -14.28 2.91 -8.01
CA ALA A 166 -13.10 3.06 -7.15
C ALA A 166 -13.20 2.08 -5.99
N ILE A 167 -12.07 1.44 -5.66
CA ILE A 167 -11.97 0.45 -4.57
C ILE A 167 -11.29 1.07 -3.37
N PHE A 168 -11.88 0.82 -2.20
CA PHE A 168 -11.43 1.36 -0.92
C PHE A 168 -11.21 0.26 0.09
N ALA A 169 -10.29 0.49 1.02
CA ALA A 169 -10.06 -0.34 2.20
C ALA A 169 -10.07 0.52 3.46
N VAL A 170 -10.69 0.03 4.52
CA VAL A 170 -10.69 0.61 5.86
C VAL A 170 -10.43 -0.49 6.89
N ALA A 171 -9.91 -0.11 8.06
CA ALA A 171 -9.93 -1.01 9.21
C ALA A 171 -11.37 -1.32 9.59
N ALA A 172 -11.64 -2.56 9.95
CA ALA A 172 -12.97 -3.02 10.37
C ALA A 172 -13.19 -2.73 11.86
#